data_90324f3eebe479595087280f0fe1d0cd
#
_entry.id   90324f3eebe479595087280f0fe1d0cd
#
_cell.length_a   1.000
_cell.length_b   1.000
_cell.length_c   1.000
_cell.angle_alpha   90.00
_cell.angle_beta   90.00
_cell.angle_gamma   90.00
#
_symmetry.space_group_name_H-M   'P 1'
#
loop_
_entity.id
_entity.type
_entity.pdbx_description
1 polymer ?
#
loop_
_entity_poly.entity_id
_entity_poly.type
_entity_poly.pdbx_seq_one_letter_code
_entity_poly.pdbx_strand_id
1 'polypeptide(L)'
;EVIGSQDARDPKLIEGGRIKIPIATVFFGTANNDDSTFTISDKVYDRAIWLFFDDKGYPFECPQQGPMQIPWSQMQALFDECGPKYPVSQTTIDKFGELDAFVIKKFRLAFGNRIMKQLKKFVPIYVGCGGTELDGIDFIFTNKILKKFESLNIGFLKNELKELIQMLDKLFGSDQFPMAHNFINNMLRMN
;
A
#
# COMPACT_ATOMS: atom_id res chain seq x y z
N GLU A 1 9.98 -2.82 -22.46
CA GLU A 1 10.11 -3.70 -23.65
C GLU A 1 11.55 -4.20 -23.69
N VAL A 2 11.77 -5.48 -23.44
CA VAL A 2 13.10 -6.08 -23.56
C VAL A 2 13.21 -6.58 -25.00
N ILE A 3 14.13 -6.02 -25.75
CA ILE A 3 14.43 -6.49 -27.11
C ILE A 3 15.15 -7.82 -26.95
N GLY A 4 14.45 -8.93 -27.19
CA GLY A 4 15.04 -10.25 -27.19
C GLY A 4 15.93 -10.44 -28.40
N SER A 5 17.08 -11.10 -28.22
CA SER A 5 17.91 -11.56 -29.29
C SER A 5 17.19 -12.70 -30.07
N GLN A 6 17.44 -12.83 -31.36
CA GLN A 6 16.95 -13.94 -32.16
C GLN A 6 17.89 -15.15 -32.08
N ASP A 7 18.79 -15.23 -31.12
CA ASP A 7 19.74 -16.33 -30.92
C ASP A 7 18.98 -17.57 -30.44
N ALA A 8 19.30 -18.72 -31.03
CA ALA A 8 18.74 -20.04 -30.67
C ALA A 8 19.03 -20.44 -29.20
N ARG A 9 19.92 -19.71 -28.52
CA ARG A 9 20.27 -19.86 -27.10
C ARG A 9 19.39 -19.03 -26.18
N ASP A 10 18.50 -18.20 -26.73
CA ASP A 10 17.59 -17.36 -25.91
C ASP A 10 16.69 -18.23 -25.03
N PRO A 11 16.37 -17.78 -23.81
CA PRO A 11 15.45 -18.50 -22.95
C PRO A 11 14.11 -18.74 -23.65
N LYS A 12 13.55 -19.95 -23.51
CA LYS A 12 12.23 -20.32 -24.07
C LYS A 12 11.05 -19.43 -23.65
N LEU A 13 11.29 -18.48 -22.74
CA LEU A 13 10.30 -17.52 -22.26
C LEU A 13 10.21 -16.23 -23.11
N ILE A 14 11.07 -16.08 -24.14
CA ILE A 14 11.04 -14.91 -25.03
C ILE A 14 10.13 -15.24 -26.22
N GLU A 15 9.07 -14.49 -26.36
CA GLU A 15 8.12 -14.58 -27.46
C GLU A 15 7.92 -13.19 -28.10
N GLY A 16 8.30 -13.04 -29.36
CA GLY A 16 8.17 -11.77 -30.10
C GLY A 16 8.96 -10.61 -29.46
N GLY A 17 10.13 -10.87 -28.89
CA GLY A 17 10.96 -9.86 -28.21
C GLY A 17 10.46 -9.48 -26.83
N ARG A 18 9.50 -10.22 -26.25
CA ARG A 18 8.93 -9.96 -24.92
C ARG A 18 9.17 -11.15 -24.01
N ILE A 19 9.54 -10.87 -22.78
CA ILE A 19 9.66 -11.90 -21.74
C ILE A 19 8.28 -12.08 -21.09
N LYS A 20 7.77 -13.31 -21.13
CA LYS A 20 6.55 -13.68 -20.43
C LYS A 20 6.89 -13.93 -18.95
N ILE A 21 6.49 -13.00 -18.09
CA ILE A 21 6.68 -13.14 -16.65
C ILE A 21 5.55 -14.02 -16.11
N PRO A 22 5.85 -15.16 -15.44
CA PRO A 22 4.84 -15.98 -14.80
C PRO A 22 4.04 -15.18 -13.77
N ILE A 23 2.73 -15.45 -13.63
CA ILE A 23 1.85 -14.73 -12.71
C ILE A 23 2.26 -14.88 -11.24
N ALA A 24 2.98 -15.94 -10.90
CA ALA A 24 3.52 -16.20 -9.57
C ALA A 24 4.83 -15.43 -9.28
N THR A 25 5.32 -14.62 -10.21
CA THR A 25 6.54 -13.85 -10.00
C THR A 25 6.27 -12.63 -9.12
N VAL A 26 7.00 -12.51 -8.02
CA VAL A 26 6.96 -11.36 -7.11
C VAL A 26 8.32 -10.67 -7.13
N PHE A 27 8.31 -9.35 -7.27
CA PHE A 27 9.52 -8.53 -7.24
C PHE A 27 9.63 -7.87 -5.87
N PHE A 28 10.79 -8.02 -5.24
CA PHE A 28 11.15 -7.31 -4.02
C PHE A 28 12.32 -6.39 -4.33
N GLY A 29 12.30 -5.21 -3.74
CA GLY A 29 13.39 -4.25 -3.82
C GLY A 29 13.59 -3.57 -2.48
N THR A 30 14.79 -3.09 -2.23
CA THR A 30 15.14 -2.28 -1.07
C THR A 30 15.64 -0.94 -1.54
N ALA A 31 15.31 0.10 -0.80
CA ALA A 31 15.83 1.45 -1.03
C ALA A 31 16.11 2.09 0.33
N ASN A 32 17.20 2.83 0.42
CA ASN A 32 17.45 3.67 1.59
C ASN A 32 16.56 4.93 1.49
N ASN A 33 16.02 5.35 2.61
CA ASN A 33 15.25 6.59 2.70
C ASN A 33 16.13 7.64 3.42
N ASP A 34 17.18 8.09 2.74
CA ASP A 34 18.09 9.11 3.23
C ASP A 34 18.21 10.26 2.23
N ASP A 35 18.75 11.40 2.68
CA ASP A 35 18.89 12.62 1.87
C ASP A 35 19.82 12.44 0.64
N SER A 36 20.55 11.33 0.58
CA SER A 36 21.48 11.00 -0.52
C SER A 36 20.80 10.20 -1.63
N THR A 37 19.60 9.67 -1.40
CA THR A 37 18.86 8.89 -2.40
C THR A 37 17.97 9.75 -3.29
N PHE A 38 17.91 9.39 -4.58
CA PHE A 38 17.01 10.05 -5.52
C PHE A 38 15.55 9.90 -5.08
N THR A 39 14.78 10.97 -5.24
CA THR A 39 13.34 10.94 -4.98
C THR A 39 12.66 9.85 -5.79
N ILE A 40 11.98 8.94 -5.09
CA ILE A 40 11.21 7.88 -5.71
C ILE A 40 9.97 8.51 -6.35
N SER A 41 9.73 8.23 -7.64
CA SER A 41 8.60 8.82 -8.35
C SER A 41 7.24 8.29 -7.87
N ASP A 42 6.20 9.13 -7.93
CA ASP A 42 4.82 8.76 -7.60
C ASP A 42 4.33 7.54 -8.39
N LYS A 43 4.84 7.33 -9.60
CA LYS A 43 4.51 6.16 -10.44
C LYS A 43 4.93 4.84 -9.80
N VAL A 44 6.02 4.85 -9.02
CA VAL A 44 6.50 3.67 -8.28
C VAL A 44 5.66 3.48 -7.02
N TYR A 45 5.37 4.58 -6.30
CA TYR A 45 4.47 4.54 -5.14
C TYR A 45 3.07 3.99 -5.48
N ASP A 46 2.53 4.34 -6.63
CA ASP A 46 1.23 3.83 -7.08
C ASP A 46 1.21 2.31 -7.36
N ARG A 47 2.36 1.71 -7.70
CA ARG A 47 2.44 0.32 -8.17
C ARG A 47 2.99 -0.65 -7.13
N ALA A 48 3.90 -0.21 -6.26
CA ALA A 48 4.51 -1.03 -5.22
C ALA A 48 3.71 -0.98 -3.91
N ILE A 49 3.81 -1.99 -3.09
CA ILE A 49 3.44 -1.95 -1.67
C ILE A 49 4.73 -1.63 -0.91
N TRP A 50 4.71 -0.56 -0.16
CA TRP A 50 5.85 -0.09 0.62
C TRP A 50 5.76 -0.60 2.05
N LEU A 51 6.87 -1.13 2.53
CA LEU A 51 7.06 -1.48 3.94
C LEU A 51 8.17 -0.59 4.48
N PHE A 52 7.86 0.19 5.50
CA PHE A 52 8.81 1.08 6.16
C PHE A 52 9.29 0.42 7.44
N PHE A 53 10.60 0.45 7.66
CA PHE A 53 11.26 -0.05 8.85
C PHE A 53 11.94 1.14 9.52
N ASP A 54 11.16 1.88 10.33
CA ASP A 54 11.63 3.10 11.00
C ASP A 54 12.35 2.76 12.32
N ASP A 55 12.14 1.55 12.85
CA ASP A 55 12.72 1.09 14.11
C ASP A 55 13.84 0.06 13.89
N LYS A 56 14.80 0.07 14.82
CA LYS A 56 15.77 -1.02 14.90
C LYS A 56 15.07 -2.30 15.31
N GLY A 57 15.23 -3.34 14.50
CA GLY A 57 14.78 -4.67 14.88
C GLY A 57 15.49 -5.17 16.14
N TYR A 58 14.73 -5.77 17.04
CA TYR A 58 15.30 -6.46 18.19
C TYR A 58 15.45 -7.95 17.88
N PRO A 59 16.55 -8.60 18.28
CA PRO A 59 16.67 -10.04 18.16
C PRO A 59 15.53 -10.72 18.92
N PHE A 60 14.86 -11.67 18.30
CA PHE A 60 13.87 -12.52 18.95
C PHE A 60 14.13 -13.98 18.59
N GLU A 61 13.84 -14.87 19.53
CA GLU A 61 13.89 -16.30 19.27
C GLU A 61 12.61 -16.73 18.55
N CYS A 62 12.77 -17.35 17.38
CA CYS A 62 11.67 -17.91 16.62
C CYS A 62 11.78 -19.44 16.63
N PRO A 63 10.71 -20.16 16.97
CA PRO A 63 10.71 -21.62 16.85
C PRO A 63 11.02 -22.03 15.41
N GLN A 64 11.96 -22.94 15.24
CA GLN A 64 12.24 -23.50 13.91
C GLN A 64 11.03 -24.27 13.42
N GLN A 65 10.49 -23.85 12.31
CA GLN A 65 9.42 -24.56 11.61
C GLN A 65 9.98 -25.33 10.44
N GLY A 66 9.42 -26.52 10.17
CA GLY A 66 9.76 -27.27 8.97
C GLY A 66 9.44 -26.50 7.69
N PRO A 67 10.10 -26.82 6.57
CA PRO A 67 9.84 -26.17 5.30
C PRO A 67 8.39 -26.40 4.87
N MET A 68 7.68 -25.31 4.55
CA MET A 68 6.32 -25.35 4.05
C MET A 68 6.34 -25.05 2.54
N GLN A 69 5.72 -25.92 1.75
CA GLN A 69 5.54 -25.72 0.31
C GLN A 69 4.05 -25.53 0.03
N ILE A 70 3.69 -24.36 -0.46
CA ILE A 70 2.32 -24.04 -0.87
C ILE A 70 2.33 -23.76 -2.36
N PRO A 71 1.62 -24.56 -3.19
CA PRO A 71 1.45 -24.27 -4.61
C PRO A 71 0.81 -22.89 -4.82
N TRP A 72 1.24 -22.15 -5.84
CA TRP A 72 0.65 -20.83 -6.15
C TRP A 72 -0.87 -20.91 -6.35
N SER A 73 -1.36 -21.96 -7.00
CA SER A 73 -2.81 -22.17 -7.19
C SER A 73 -3.57 -22.27 -5.88
N GLN A 74 -3.00 -22.90 -4.87
CA GLN A 74 -3.60 -22.97 -3.53
C GLN A 74 -3.57 -21.60 -2.85
N MET A 75 -2.46 -20.88 -2.92
CA MET A 75 -2.37 -19.52 -2.38
C MET A 75 -3.38 -18.59 -3.06
N GLN A 76 -3.50 -18.67 -4.39
CA GLN A 76 -4.47 -17.88 -5.13
C GLN A 76 -5.91 -18.21 -4.74
N ALA A 77 -6.24 -19.49 -4.54
CA ALA A 77 -7.58 -19.90 -4.08
C ALA A 77 -7.92 -19.31 -2.72
N LEU A 78 -6.97 -19.33 -1.78
CA LEU A 78 -7.16 -18.70 -0.46
C LEU A 78 -7.43 -17.19 -0.58
N PHE A 79 -6.72 -16.49 -1.45
CA PHE A 79 -6.95 -15.05 -1.68
C PHE A 79 -8.31 -14.79 -2.32
N ASP A 80 -8.72 -15.63 -3.26
CA ASP A 80 -10.00 -15.49 -3.96
C ASP A 80 -11.20 -15.78 -3.03
N GLU A 81 -11.04 -16.66 -2.05
CA GLU A 81 -12.03 -16.93 -1.00
C GLU A 81 -12.23 -15.75 -0.05
N CYS A 82 -11.18 -14.97 0.22
CA CYS A 82 -11.27 -13.84 1.16
C CYS A 82 -12.25 -12.75 0.68
N GLY A 83 -12.32 -12.49 -0.62
CA GLY A 83 -13.19 -11.46 -1.19
C GLY A 83 -14.67 -11.61 -0.80
N PRO A 84 -15.33 -12.75 -1.10
CA PRO A 84 -16.71 -13.00 -0.71
C PRO A 84 -16.90 -13.17 0.81
N LYS A 85 -15.88 -13.68 1.51
CA LYS A 85 -15.98 -14.00 2.94
C LYS A 85 -15.85 -12.75 3.82
N TYR A 86 -15.03 -11.81 3.42
CA TYR A 86 -14.71 -10.59 4.16
C TYR A 86 -14.86 -9.35 3.28
N PRO A 87 -16.03 -9.11 2.67
CA PRO A 87 -16.21 -7.96 1.80
C PRO A 87 -16.05 -6.66 2.60
N VAL A 88 -15.42 -5.66 1.99
CA VAL A 88 -15.37 -4.33 2.60
C VAL A 88 -16.80 -3.80 2.73
N SER A 89 -17.16 -3.32 3.91
CA SER A 89 -18.50 -2.83 4.17
C SER A 89 -18.84 -1.61 3.32
N GLN A 90 -20.11 -1.50 2.88
CA GLN A 90 -20.55 -0.35 2.09
C GLN A 90 -20.38 0.96 2.88
N THR A 91 -20.64 0.92 4.19
CA THR A 91 -20.42 2.07 5.07
C THR A 91 -18.98 2.56 5.03
N THR A 92 -18.01 1.66 5.04
CA THR A 92 -16.59 2.00 4.94
C THR A 92 -16.23 2.56 3.57
N ILE A 93 -16.79 1.99 2.50
CA ILE A 93 -16.60 2.53 1.14
C ILE A 93 -17.13 3.95 1.03
N ASP A 94 -18.31 4.23 1.60
CA ASP A 94 -18.93 5.55 1.57
C ASP A 94 -18.10 6.56 2.36
N LYS A 95 -17.66 6.20 3.57
CA LYS A 95 -16.76 7.02 4.40
C LYS A 95 -15.43 7.30 3.69
N PHE A 96 -14.88 6.30 3.02
CA PHE A 96 -13.64 6.48 2.25
C PHE A 96 -13.86 7.40 1.03
N GLY A 97 -15.04 7.41 0.44
CA GLY A 97 -15.46 8.38 -0.58
C GLY A 97 -15.54 9.81 -0.03
N GLU A 98 -16.07 10.00 1.19
CA GLU A 98 -16.08 11.31 1.87
C GLU A 98 -14.65 11.79 2.15
N LEU A 99 -13.76 10.88 2.57
CA LEU A 99 -12.35 11.18 2.79
C LEU A 99 -11.65 11.58 1.48
N ASP A 100 -11.93 10.91 0.36
CA ASP A 100 -11.41 11.29 -0.96
C ASP A 100 -11.85 12.71 -1.35
N ALA A 101 -13.13 13.01 -1.21
CA ALA A 101 -13.65 14.35 -1.49
C ALA A 101 -12.97 15.43 -0.63
N PHE A 102 -12.70 15.14 0.65
CA PHE A 102 -11.98 16.04 1.54
C PHE A 102 -10.54 16.25 1.06
N VAL A 103 -9.81 15.17 0.73
CA VAL A 103 -8.42 15.24 0.28
C VAL A 103 -8.31 15.97 -1.06
N ILE A 104 -9.22 15.74 -1.99
CA ILE A 104 -9.28 16.50 -3.24
C ILE A 104 -9.44 18.00 -2.97
N LYS A 105 -10.39 18.36 -2.11
CA LYS A 105 -10.71 19.76 -1.80
C LYS A 105 -9.54 20.48 -1.13
N LYS A 106 -8.88 19.84 -0.16
CA LYS A 106 -7.85 20.44 0.67
C LYS A 106 -6.44 20.34 0.11
N PHE A 107 -6.11 19.21 -0.53
CA PHE A 107 -4.75 18.89 -0.97
C PHE A 107 -4.62 18.77 -2.50
N ARG A 108 -5.73 18.83 -3.24
CA ARG A 108 -5.76 18.64 -4.71
C ARG A 108 -5.21 17.29 -5.17
N LEU A 109 -5.31 16.29 -4.33
CA LEU A 109 -4.92 14.91 -4.62
C LEU A 109 -6.19 14.03 -4.65
N ALA A 110 -6.28 13.12 -5.62
CA ALA A 110 -7.39 12.19 -5.74
C ALA A 110 -6.93 10.74 -5.53
N PHE A 111 -7.82 9.90 -4.97
CA PHE A 111 -7.51 8.48 -4.75
C PHE A 111 -7.69 7.70 -6.04
N GLY A 112 -8.06 7.97 -7.06
CA GLY A 112 -8.23 7.27 -8.33
C GLY A 112 -8.80 5.84 -8.20
N ASN A 113 -9.44 5.37 -9.28
CA ASN A 113 -10.08 4.05 -9.34
C ASN A 113 -9.11 2.86 -9.06
N ARG A 114 -7.80 3.06 -9.25
CA ARG A 114 -6.79 2.03 -8.99
C ARG A 114 -6.69 1.74 -7.50
N ILE A 115 -6.64 2.78 -6.66
CA ILE A 115 -6.54 2.65 -5.20
C ILE A 115 -7.79 1.96 -4.66
N MET A 116 -8.98 2.33 -5.15
CA MET A 116 -10.22 1.65 -4.77
C MET A 116 -10.23 0.16 -5.15
N LYS A 117 -9.70 -0.19 -6.33
CA LYS A 117 -9.56 -1.61 -6.73
C LYS A 117 -8.56 -2.35 -5.86
N GLN A 118 -7.45 -1.71 -5.48
CA GLN A 118 -6.45 -2.30 -4.58
C GLN A 118 -7.03 -2.49 -3.18
N LEU A 119 -7.73 -1.51 -2.65
CA LEU A 119 -8.40 -1.58 -1.35
C LEU A 119 -9.38 -2.78 -1.30
N LYS A 120 -10.27 -2.89 -2.28
CA LYS A 120 -11.25 -3.98 -2.36
C LYS A 120 -10.65 -5.38 -2.50
N LYS A 121 -9.39 -5.49 -2.93
CA LYS A 121 -8.65 -6.76 -2.98
C LYS A 121 -7.82 -7.00 -1.73
N PHE A 122 -7.15 -5.98 -1.23
CA PHE A 122 -6.21 -6.09 -0.12
C PHE A 122 -6.92 -6.30 1.21
N VAL A 123 -7.93 -5.47 1.52
CA VAL A 123 -8.59 -5.49 2.83
C VAL A 123 -9.23 -6.83 3.17
N PRO A 124 -9.96 -7.52 2.26
CA PRO A 124 -10.49 -8.85 2.53
C PRO A 124 -9.40 -9.88 2.88
N ILE A 125 -8.26 -9.84 2.18
CA ILE A 125 -7.14 -10.74 2.45
C ILE A 125 -6.52 -10.40 3.81
N TYR A 126 -6.34 -9.12 4.11
CA TYR A 126 -5.80 -8.64 5.38
C TYR A 126 -6.67 -9.10 6.57
N VAL A 127 -8.00 -9.01 6.43
CA VAL A 127 -8.95 -9.53 7.43
C VAL A 127 -8.87 -11.06 7.52
N GLY A 128 -8.74 -11.75 6.40
CA GLY A 128 -8.54 -13.20 6.36
C GLY A 128 -7.27 -13.67 7.05
N CYS A 129 -6.25 -12.80 7.13
CA CYS A 129 -5.01 -13.02 7.88
C CYS A 129 -5.11 -12.64 9.38
N GLY A 130 -6.29 -12.25 9.87
CA GLY A 130 -6.52 -11.94 11.28
C GLY A 130 -6.47 -10.46 11.66
N GLY A 131 -6.30 -9.56 10.68
CA GLY A 131 -6.41 -8.11 10.89
C GLY A 131 -7.86 -7.62 10.88
N THR A 132 -8.06 -6.32 11.09
CA THR A 132 -9.37 -5.68 10.99
C THR A 132 -9.56 -4.95 9.66
N GLU A 133 -10.80 -4.66 9.29
CA GLU A 133 -11.13 -3.88 8.11
C GLU A 133 -10.47 -2.48 8.17
N LEU A 134 -10.56 -1.82 9.33
CA LEU A 134 -10.03 -0.47 9.50
C LEU A 134 -8.50 -0.43 9.48
N ASP A 135 -7.81 -1.42 10.06
CA ASP A 135 -6.35 -1.52 9.97
C ASP A 135 -5.89 -1.68 8.52
N GLY A 136 -6.59 -2.51 7.75
CA GLY A 136 -6.29 -2.69 6.32
C GLY A 136 -6.49 -1.42 5.51
N ILE A 137 -7.48 -0.60 5.87
CA ILE A 137 -7.75 0.69 5.23
C ILE A 137 -6.74 1.74 5.65
N ASP A 138 -6.38 1.82 6.94
CA ASP A 138 -5.33 2.70 7.43
C ASP A 138 -4.00 2.40 6.71
N PHE A 139 -3.66 1.13 6.55
CA PHE A 139 -2.47 0.72 5.80
C PHE A 139 -2.51 1.23 4.35
N ILE A 140 -3.61 1.02 3.62
CA ILE A 140 -3.75 1.48 2.23
C ILE A 140 -3.74 3.01 2.16
N PHE A 141 -4.47 3.69 3.05
CA PHE A 141 -4.52 5.15 3.08
C PHE A 141 -3.14 5.75 3.33
N THR A 142 -2.43 5.26 4.32
CA THR A 142 -1.08 5.74 4.67
C THR A 142 -0.10 5.49 3.53
N ASN A 143 -0.02 4.26 3.01
CA ASN A 143 1.01 3.89 2.05
C ASN A 143 0.72 4.33 0.61
N LYS A 144 -0.54 4.58 0.25
CA LYS A 144 -0.91 4.92 -1.14
C LYS A 144 -1.31 6.37 -1.32
N ILE A 145 -1.72 7.04 -0.24
CA ILE A 145 -2.28 8.38 -0.32
C ILE A 145 -1.42 9.36 0.46
N LEU A 146 -1.21 9.14 1.76
CA LEU A 146 -0.43 10.06 2.58
C LEU A 146 1.03 10.16 2.14
N LYS A 147 1.61 9.09 1.60
CA LYS A 147 2.96 9.15 1.02
C LYS A 147 3.12 10.17 -0.11
N LYS A 148 2.07 10.44 -0.85
CA LYS A 148 2.10 11.50 -1.88
C LYS A 148 2.18 12.91 -1.29
N PHE A 149 1.83 13.05 -0.01
CA PHE A 149 1.90 14.34 0.67
C PHE A 149 3.35 14.78 0.93
N GLU A 150 4.31 13.86 0.94
CA GLU A 150 5.74 14.18 1.07
C GLU A 150 6.24 15.09 -0.06
N SER A 151 5.59 15.06 -1.23
CA SER A 151 5.89 15.95 -2.35
C SER A 151 5.25 17.34 -2.22
N LEU A 152 4.37 17.55 -1.23
CA LEU A 152 3.69 18.82 -1.00
C LEU A 152 4.50 19.74 -0.10
N ASN A 153 4.30 21.05 -0.25
CA ASN A 153 4.87 22.02 0.68
C ASN A 153 4.06 22.05 1.99
N ILE A 154 4.47 21.23 2.94
CA ILE A 154 3.77 21.01 4.23
C ILE A 154 3.69 22.29 5.05
N GLY A 155 4.67 23.20 4.94
CA GLY A 155 4.65 24.47 5.68
C GLY A 155 3.37 25.28 5.49
N PHE A 156 2.76 25.22 4.30
CA PHE A 156 1.50 25.90 3.99
C PHE A 156 0.24 25.06 4.28
N LEU A 157 0.38 23.77 4.63
CA LEU A 157 -0.74 22.84 4.75
C LEU A 157 -0.93 22.33 6.20
N LYS A 158 -0.29 22.96 7.17
CA LYS A 158 -0.35 22.52 8.58
C LYS A 158 -1.78 22.48 9.15
N ASN A 159 -2.61 23.46 8.79
CA ASN A 159 -3.99 23.48 9.26
C ASN A 159 -4.83 22.41 8.59
N GLU A 160 -4.66 22.21 7.29
CA GLU A 160 -5.34 21.17 6.52
C GLU A 160 -4.96 19.76 7.00
N LEU A 161 -3.72 19.55 7.42
CA LEU A 161 -3.29 18.27 8.01
C LEU A 161 -3.95 18.03 9.38
N LYS A 162 -4.12 19.06 10.22
CA LYS A 162 -4.85 18.94 11.48
C LYS A 162 -6.34 18.65 11.23
N GLU A 163 -6.93 19.31 10.24
CA GLU A 163 -8.31 19.04 9.83
C GLU A 163 -8.46 17.60 9.28
N LEU A 164 -7.44 17.07 8.61
CA LEU A 164 -7.43 15.69 8.12
C LEU A 164 -7.47 14.69 9.28
N ILE A 165 -6.70 14.89 10.34
CA ILE A 165 -6.77 14.08 11.57
C ILE A 165 -8.20 14.10 12.13
N GLN A 166 -8.79 15.29 12.29
CA GLN A 166 -10.17 15.43 12.79
C GLN A 166 -11.20 14.74 11.87
N MET A 167 -10.97 14.77 10.56
CA MET A 167 -11.85 14.10 9.60
C MET A 167 -11.74 12.58 9.71
N LEU A 168 -10.53 12.02 9.90
CA LEU A 168 -10.32 10.59 10.14
C LEU A 168 -11.05 10.15 11.42
N ASP A 169 -10.87 10.88 12.53
CA ASP A 169 -11.53 10.58 13.79
C ASP A 169 -13.06 10.65 13.68
N LYS A 170 -13.57 11.65 12.98
CA LYS A 170 -15.01 11.80 12.74
C LYS A 170 -15.61 10.65 11.94
N LEU A 171 -14.92 10.21 10.89
CA LEU A 171 -15.43 9.19 9.98
C LEU A 171 -15.32 7.78 10.55
N PHE A 172 -14.18 7.47 11.16
CA PHE A 172 -13.83 6.09 11.53
C PHE A 172 -13.76 5.86 13.04
N GLY A 173 -13.66 6.92 13.84
CA GLY A 173 -13.48 6.88 15.28
C GLY A 173 -12.04 7.23 15.68
N SER A 174 -11.92 7.78 16.88
CA SER A 174 -10.61 8.12 17.46
C SER A 174 -9.77 6.84 17.59
N ASP A 175 -8.49 6.96 17.33
CA ASP A 175 -7.47 5.89 17.43
C ASP A 175 -7.63 4.71 16.45
N GLN A 176 -8.55 4.82 15.49
CA GLN A 176 -8.76 3.75 14.50
C GLN A 176 -7.77 3.78 13.32
N PHE A 177 -7.03 4.88 13.15
CA PHE A 177 -6.06 5.09 12.06
C PHE A 177 -4.68 5.45 12.62
N PRO A 178 -4.05 4.58 13.43
CA PRO A 178 -2.79 4.90 14.11
C PRO A 178 -1.63 5.15 13.15
N MET A 179 -1.56 4.44 12.01
CA MET A 179 -0.50 4.65 11.03
C MET A 179 -0.63 6.03 10.36
N ALA A 180 -1.84 6.40 9.94
CA ALA A 180 -2.11 7.70 9.35
C ALA A 180 -1.84 8.85 10.33
N HIS A 181 -2.30 8.72 11.58
CA HIS A 181 -2.04 9.71 12.63
C HIS A 181 -0.54 9.90 12.88
N ASN A 182 0.21 8.80 13.03
CA ASN A 182 1.66 8.86 13.23
C ASN A 182 2.35 9.53 12.03
N PHE A 183 1.97 9.16 10.81
CA PHE A 183 2.51 9.75 9.60
C PHE A 183 2.27 11.25 9.52
N ILE A 184 1.02 11.70 9.72
CA ILE A 184 0.66 13.13 9.67
C ILE A 184 1.36 13.91 10.79
N ASN A 185 1.41 13.36 12.01
CA ASN A 185 2.10 14.00 13.12
C ASN A 185 3.60 14.15 12.88
N ASN A 186 4.24 13.16 12.25
CA ASN A 186 5.66 13.26 11.86
C ASN A 186 5.85 14.38 10.84
N MET A 187 5.00 14.47 9.81
CA MET A 187 5.05 15.58 8.84
C MET A 187 4.89 16.95 9.51
N LEU A 188 4.01 17.07 10.49
CA LEU A 188 3.80 18.32 11.24
C LEU A 188 5.01 18.71 12.11
N ARG A 189 5.79 17.73 12.60
CA ARG A 189 6.99 17.95 13.43
C ARG A 189 8.22 18.32 12.61
N MET A 190 8.36 17.76 11.41
CA MET A 190 9.54 17.96 10.56
C MET A 190 9.53 19.30 9.82
N ASN A 191 8.42 20.04 9.82
CA ASN A 191 8.20 21.32 9.18
C ASN A 191 7.62 22.35 10.15
#